data_52767b36f3daef51f90ebe0553e71ca2
#
_entry.id   52767b36f3daef51f90ebe0553e71ca2
#
_cell.length_a   1.000
_cell.length_b   1.000
_cell.length_c   1.000
_cell.angle_alpha   90.00
_cell.angle_beta   90.00
_cell.angle_gamma   90.00
#
_symmetry.space_group_name_H-M   'P 1'
#
loop_
_entity.id
_entity.type
_entity.pdbx_description
1 polymer ?
#
loop_
_entity_poly.entity_id
_entity_poly.type
_entity_poly.pdbx_seq_one_letter_code
_entity_poly.pdbx_strand_id
1 'polypeptide(L)'
;VLSQVQRPDGYDAEITMAEMLKESGKNYITAHFGKGCSAMGRFEEAGYDLTDENPGEPGGNGNGHGSYWDPIKDKTPFPPDNPKRMYSLKRDSAAFVKEYGGKRPFFMMVSYYAPHIPFVCTREAFERTKKRWIAAGYDTKGLEELNDDPVNNPKGEANKKITYAAMVEEMDLTLVDALDALEQTGELDNTYIIFTSDNGGGHSEKRKVDGEIRRFNGPLQEGKRSIYEGGIRVPTVI
;
A
#
# COMPACT_ATOMS: atom_id res chain seq x y z
N VAL A 1 -1.31 -5.53 15.06
CA VAL A 1 -1.37 -5.55 16.55
C VAL A 1 -0.36 -6.55 17.12
N LEU A 2 -0.13 -7.67 16.45
CA LEU A 2 0.91 -8.64 16.86
C LEU A 2 2.35 -8.14 16.63
N SER A 3 2.54 -7.14 15.76
CA SER A 3 3.84 -6.56 15.43
C SER A 3 4.53 -5.79 16.59
N GLN A 4 3.88 -5.64 17.73
CA GLN A 4 4.47 -5.03 18.93
C GLN A 4 4.85 -6.04 20.03
N VAL A 5 4.54 -7.29 19.83
CA VAL A 5 5.04 -8.36 20.70
C VAL A 5 6.43 -8.70 20.21
N GLN A 6 7.44 -8.04 20.78
CA GLN A 6 8.82 -8.53 20.63
C GLN A 6 8.84 -9.95 21.21
N ARG A 7 9.03 -10.91 20.34
CA ARG A 7 9.22 -12.29 20.77
C ARG A 7 10.61 -12.43 21.35
N PRO A 8 10.75 -13.13 22.48
CA PRO A 8 12.05 -13.35 23.11
C PRO A 8 13.05 -14.08 22.20
N ASP A 9 12.55 -14.79 21.20
CA ASP A 9 13.27 -15.79 20.45
C ASP A 9 13.52 -15.39 18.96
N GLY A 10 13.13 -14.19 18.55
CA GLY A 10 13.28 -13.76 17.15
C GLY A 10 12.30 -14.44 16.18
N TYR A 11 12.61 -14.34 14.89
CA TYR A 11 11.78 -14.91 13.78
C TYR A 11 11.86 -16.42 13.63
N ASP A 12 12.80 -17.06 14.29
CA ASP A 12 13.07 -18.49 14.13
C ASP A 12 11.91 -19.40 14.56
N ALA A 13 10.85 -18.82 15.15
CA ALA A 13 9.70 -19.58 15.65
C ALA A 13 8.49 -19.61 14.70
N GLU A 14 8.47 -18.84 13.62
CA GLU A 14 7.34 -18.79 12.67
C GLU A 14 7.81 -19.07 11.24
N ILE A 15 7.19 -20.05 10.62
CA ILE A 15 7.40 -20.34 9.20
C ILE A 15 6.60 -19.33 8.38
N THR A 16 7.25 -18.59 7.54
CA THR A 16 6.62 -17.65 6.62
C THR A 16 5.96 -18.38 5.45
N MET A 17 5.08 -17.69 4.73
CA MET A 17 4.47 -18.26 3.52
C MET A 17 5.53 -18.57 2.45
N ALA A 18 6.56 -17.73 2.33
CA ALA A 18 7.65 -17.95 1.38
C ALA A 18 8.44 -19.22 1.73
N GLU A 19 8.82 -19.41 2.98
CA GLU A 19 9.51 -20.61 3.46
C GLU A 19 8.66 -21.86 3.26
N MET A 20 7.39 -21.81 3.66
CA MET A 20 6.46 -22.94 3.48
C MET A 20 6.33 -23.37 2.02
N LEU A 21 6.26 -22.42 1.09
CA LEU A 21 6.18 -22.70 -0.34
C LEU A 21 7.48 -23.31 -0.88
N LYS A 22 8.63 -22.85 -0.41
CA LYS A 22 9.94 -23.47 -0.74
C LYS A 22 10.04 -24.90 -0.23
N GLU A 23 9.65 -25.14 1.01
CA GLU A 23 9.65 -26.48 1.63
C GLU A 23 8.67 -27.45 0.98
N SER A 24 7.67 -26.94 0.26
CA SER A 24 6.71 -27.77 -0.49
C SER A 24 7.35 -28.67 -1.56
N GLY A 25 8.58 -28.41 -1.95
CA GLY A 25 9.30 -29.10 -3.02
C GLY A 25 8.77 -28.84 -4.43
N LYS A 26 7.82 -27.93 -4.58
CA LYS A 26 7.19 -27.58 -5.87
C LYS A 26 7.92 -26.51 -6.68
N ASN A 27 9.14 -26.18 -6.29
CA ASN A 27 10.01 -25.25 -7.00
C ASN A 27 9.41 -23.84 -7.17
N TYR A 28 8.72 -23.33 -6.15
CA TYR A 28 8.22 -21.95 -6.16
C TYR A 28 9.36 -20.93 -6.20
N ILE A 29 9.16 -19.83 -6.95
CA ILE A 29 9.90 -18.59 -6.80
C ILE A 29 9.04 -17.62 -6.00
N THR A 30 9.63 -16.93 -5.02
CA THR A 30 8.90 -16.05 -4.13
C THR A 30 9.42 -14.62 -4.21
N ALA A 31 8.50 -13.66 -4.25
CA ALA A 31 8.84 -12.24 -4.28
C ALA A 31 8.00 -11.44 -3.29
N HIS A 32 8.62 -10.42 -2.67
CA HIS A 32 7.93 -9.41 -1.90
C HIS A 32 8.36 -8.01 -2.37
N PHE A 33 7.39 -7.20 -2.77
CA PHE A 33 7.60 -5.81 -3.16
C PHE A 33 6.80 -4.87 -2.26
N GLY A 34 7.45 -3.83 -1.77
CA GLY A 34 6.81 -2.75 -1.03
C GLY A 34 6.92 -2.83 0.48
N LYS A 35 5.84 -2.47 1.15
CA LYS A 35 5.82 -2.26 2.60
C LYS A 35 5.99 -3.55 3.39
N GLY A 36 7.00 -3.55 4.26
CA GLY A 36 7.17 -4.57 5.29
C GLY A 36 6.61 -4.17 6.65
N CYS A 37 6.53 -5.13 7.53
CA CYS A 37 6.28 -4.91 8.94
C CYS A 37 7.62 -4.65 9.65
N SER A 38 7.64 -3.66 10.56
CA SER A 38 8.85 -3.28 11.30
C SER A 38 9.45 -4.39 12.17
N ALA A 39 8.70 -5.45 12.39
CA ALA A 39 9.15 -6.61 13.13
C ALA A 39 9.70 -7.73 12.24
N MET A 40 9.61 -7.65 10.92
CA MET A 40 9.98 -8.75 10.02
C MET A 40 11.46 -8.80 9.61
N GLY A 41 12.30 -7.87 10.07
CA GLY A 41 13.66 -7.85 9.56
C GLY A 41 13.69 -7.66 8.03
N ARG A 42 14.64 -8.25 7.36
CA ARG A 42 14.75 -8.22 5.89
C ARG A 42 13.90 -9.33 5.28
N PHE A 43 13.29 -9.08 4.15
CA PHE A 43 12.43 -10.07 3.48
C PHE A 43 13.20 -11.30 2.98
N GLU A 44 14.48 -11.13 2.64
CA GLU A 44 15.35 -12.26 2.32
C GLU A 44 15.50 -13.21 3.51
N GLU A 45 15.60 -12.67 4.72
CA GLU A 45 15.65 -13.45 5.97
C GLU A 45 14.32 -14.16 6.25
N ALA A 46 13.21 -13.60 5.74
CA ALA A 46 11.88 -14.21 5.77
C ALA A 46 11.62 -15.18 4.60
N GLY A 47 12.66 -15.59 3.90
CA GLY A 47 12.62 -16.63 2.88
C GLY A 47 12.21 -16.17 1.48
N TYR A 48 12.00 -14.88 1.21
CA TYR A 48 11.73 -14.40 -0.15
C TYR A 48 12.99 -14.44 -1.02
N ASP A 49 12.84 -14.88 -2.28
CA ASP A 49 13.94 -14.96 -3.25
C ASP A 49 14.26 -13.61 -3.87
N LEU A 50 13.24 -12.77 -4.04
CA LEU A 50 13.34 -11.46 -4.67
C LEU A 50 12.61 -10.42 -3.83
N THR A 51 13.24 -9.26 -3.69
CA THR A 51 12.68 -8.13 -2.96
C THR A 51 13.02 -6.82 -3.66
N ASP A 52 12.27 -5.76 -3.37
CA ASP A 52 12.56 -4.40 -3.84
C ASP A 52 13.31 -3.57 -2.77
N GLU A 53 13.87 -4.21 -1.77
CA GLU A 53 14.67 -3.55 -0.75
C GLU A 53 15.96 -2.98 -1.35
N ASN A 54 15.83 -1.80 -1.96
CA ASN A 54 16.98 -1.03 -2.39
C ASN A 54 17.28 0.03 -1.33
N PRO A 55 18.40 -0.09 -0.58
CA PRO A 55 18.74 0.84 0.50
C PRO A 55 19.00 2.27 0.02
N GLY A 56 19.06 2.52 -1.27
CA GLY A 56 19.24 3.86 -1.85
C GLY A 56 17.96 4.54 -2.31
N GLU A 57 16.82 3.85 -2.34
CA GLU A 57 15.57 4.46 -2.79
C GLU A 57 14.74 4.99 -1.63
N PRO A 58 14.09 6.16 -1.80
CA PRO A 58 13.18 6.72 -0.78
C PRO A 58 12.03 5.76 -0.52
N GLY A 59 11.81 5.42 0.74
CA GLY A 59 10.71 4.56 1.12
C GLY A 59 9.34 5.22 1.04
N GLY A 60 8.32 4.39 1.00
CA GLY A 60 6.96 4.85 0.81
C GLY A 60 6.31 5.58 1.98
N ASN A 61 6.75 5.33 3.23
CA ASN A 61 6.17 5.96 4.42
C ASN A 61 7.19 6.62 5.34
N GLY A 62 8.47 6.48 5.08
CA GLY A 62 9.52 6.92 5.98
C GLY A 62 9.63 6.17 7.31
N ASN A 63 8.81 5.17 7.55
CA ASN A 63 8.73 4.40 8.80
C ASN A 63 8.95 2.93 8.55
N GLY A 64 9.81 2.52 7.71
CA GLY A 64 9.85 1.11 7.41
C GLY A 64 11.24 0.56 7.31
N HIS A 65 11.38 -0.71 7.55
CA HIS A 65 12.55 -1.46 7.21
C HIS A 65 12.78 -1.40 5.70
N GLY A 66 14.01 -1.18 5.29
CA GLY A 66 14.38 -0.97 3.89
C GLY A 66 14.25 0.46 3.39
N SER A 67 13.49 1.34 4.04
CA SER A 67 13.43 2.73 3.66
C SER A 67 14.04 3.63 4.73
N TYR A 68 15.23 4.06 4.48
CA TYR A 68 15.95 5.01 5.34
C TYR A 68 15.44 6.45 5.19
N TRP A 69 14.44 6.67 4.35
CA TRP A 69 13.93 7.98 4.10
C TRP A 69 12.69 8.25 4.97
N ASP A 70 12.80 9.24 5.83
CA ASP A 70 11.72 9.73 6.68
C ASP A 70 11.33 11.15 6.22
N PRO A 71 10.24 11.34 5.48
CA PRO A 71 9.86 12.64 4.97
C PRO A 71 9.58 13.65 6.08
N ILE A 72 9.25 13.18 7.27
CA ILE A 72 9.01 14.05 8.44
C ILE A 72 10.32 14.58 9.00
N LYS A 73 11.33 13.73 9.10
CA LYS A 73 12.66 14.10 9.59
C LYS A 73 13.51 14.77 8.53
N ASP A 74 13.54 14.19 7.34
CA ASP A 74 14.43 14.63 6.26
C ASP A 74 13.86 15.81 5.49
N LYS A 75 12.57 16.14 5.68
CA LYS A 75 11.84 17.22 4.98
C LYS A 75 11.96 17.14 3.45
N THR A 76 12.29 15.98 2.94
CA THR A 76 12.43 15.73 1.51
C THR A 76 11.07 15.33 0.94
N PRO A 77 10.55 16.01 -0.06
CA PRO A 77 9.28 15.64 -0.68
C PRO A 77 9.40 14.28 -1.37
N PHE A 78 8.27 13.56 -1.47
CA PHE A 78 8.20 12.36 -2.29
C PHE A 78 8.53 12.69 -3.75
N PRO A 79 9.18 11.77 -4.48
CA PRO A 79 9.34 11.94 -5.92
C PRO A 79 7.98 12.19 -6.56
N PRO A 80 7.79 13.28 -7.32
CA PRO A 80 6.48 13.67 -7.84
C PRO A 80 5.92 12.70 -8.87
N ASP A 81 6.78 11.92 -9.49
CA ASP A 81 6.47 10.90 -10.49
C ASP A 81 6.39 9.48 -9.92
N ASN A 82 6.78 9.31 -8.66
CA ASN A 82 6.76 8.00 -7.98
C ASN A 82 6.38 8.13 -6.49
N PRO A 83 5.25 8.78 -6.17
CA PRO A 83 4.83 8.94 -4.77
C PRO A 83 4.55 7.58 -4.14
N LYS A 84 5.01 7.39 -2.91
CA LYS A 84 4.83 6.11 -2.19
C LYS A 84 5.39 4.88 -2.92
N ARG A 85 6.34 5.07 -3.82
CA ARG A 85 6.92 4.00 -4.65
C ARG A 85 5.88 3.23 -5.49
N MET A 86 4.71 3.76 -5.70
CA MET A 86 3.64 3.05 -6.42
C MET A 86 4.06 2.63 -7.82
N TYR A 87 4.76 3.49 -8.55
CA TYR A 87 5.22 3.19 -9.90
C TYR A 87 6.43 2.26 -9.93
N SER A 88 7.27 2.24 -8.87
CA SER A 88 8.27 1.18 -8.69
C SER A 88 7.61 -0.17 -8.49
N LEU A 89 6.61 -0.26 -7.60
CA LEU A 89 5.87 -1.51 -7.35
C LEU A 89 5.17 -2.01 -8.62
N LYS A 90 4.58 -1.10 -9.41
CA LYS A 90 4.00 -1.39 -10.72
C LYS A 90 5.02 -2.05 -11.65
N ARG A 91 6.18 -1.41 -11.82
CA ARG A 91 7.27 -1.90 -12.67
C ARG A 91 7.77 -3.27 -12.21
N ASP A 92 8.08 -3.41 -10.94
CA ASP A 92 8.77 -4.57 -10.38
C ASP A 92 7.84 -5.80 -10.34
N SER A 93 6.56 -5.63 -10.01
CA SER A 93 5.57 -6.70 -10.06
C SER A 93 5.33 -7.20 -11.50
N ALA A 94 5.17 -6.30 -12.45
CA ALA A 94 5.00 -6.69 -13.85
C ALA A 94 6.26 -7.36 -14.42
N ALA A 95 7.45 -6.86 -14.08
CA ALA A 95 8.71 -7.47 -14.49
C ALA A 95 8.88 -8.88 -13.93
N PHE A 96 8.54 -9.08 -12.67
CA PHE A 96 8.56 -10.41 -12.04
C PHE A 96 7.65 -11.40 -12.77
N VAL A 97 6.41 -11.03 -13.07
CA VAL A 97 5.48 -11.90 -13.79
C VAL A 97 6.01 -12.23 -15.19
N LYS A 98 6.54 -11.24 -15.93
CA LYS A 98 7.12 -11.47 -17.26
C LYS A 98 8.33 -12.38 -17.24
N GLU A 99 9.13 -12.31 -16.19
CA GLU A 99 10.32 -13.16 -16.05
C GLU A 99 9.98 -14.60 -15.68
N TYR A 100 9.02 -14.84 -14.79
CA TYR A 100 8.76 -16.16 -14.19
C TYR A 100 7.43 -16.79 -14.62
N GLY A 101 6.45 -16.01 -15.08
CA GLY A 101 5.16 -16.51 -15.56
C GLY A 101 5.31 -17.52 -16.68
N GLY A 102 4.58 -18.62 -16.60
CA GLY A 102 4.66 -19.74 -17.53
C GLY A 102 5.93 -20.59 -17.46
N LYS A 103 6.90 -20.23 -16.61
CA LYS A 103 8.18 -20.97 -16.48
C LYS A 103 8.25 -21.80 -15.20
N ARG A 104 7.65 -21.34 -14.12
CA ARG A 104 7.62 -22.03 -12.82
C ARG A 104 6.52 -21.46 -11.93
N PRO A 105 6.03 -22.23 -10.95
CA PRO A 105 5.08 -21.68 -9.99
C PRO A 105 5.71 -20.53 -9.19
N PHE A 106 4.92 -19.52 -8.89
CA PHE A 106 5.40 -18.36 -8.16
C PHE A 106 4.42 -17.91 -7.06
N PHE A 107 4.96 -17.20 -6.09
CA PHE A 107 4.22 -16.44 -5.11
C PHE A 107 4.77 -15.00 -5.09
N MET A 108 3.91 -14.04 -5.32
CA MET A 108 4.28 -12.63 -5.26
C MET A 108 3.36 -11.89 -4.30
N MET A 109 3.95 -11.16 -3.37
CA MET A 109 3.25 -10.25 -2.48
C MET A 109 3.61 -8.81 -2.84
N VAL A 110 2.61 -8.00 -3.13
CA VAL A 110 2.78 -6.56 -3.39
C VAL A 110 2.08 -5.77 -2.28
N SER A 111 2.87 -5.15 -1.43
CA SER A 111 2.39 -4.44 -0.25
C SER A 111 2.48 -2.94 -0.46
N TYR A 112 1.38 -2.30 -0.80
CA TYR A 112 1.34 -0.87 -1.04
C TYR A 112 1.54 -0.06 0.24
N TYR A 113 2.31 1.03 0.14
CA TYR A 113 2.37 2.06 1.19
C TYR A 113 1.13 2.96 1.19
N ALA A 114 0.55 3.19 0.04
CA ALA A 114 -0.72 3.89 -0.12
C ALA A 114 -1.89 3.02 0.42
N PRO A 115 -2.95 3.64 0.96
CA PRO A 115 -3.18 5.05 1.16
C PRO A 115 -2.77 5.58 2.55
N HIS A 116 -1.77 4.99 3.22
CA HIS A 116 -1.28 5.44 4.52
C HIS A 116 -0.78 6.90 4.46
N ILE A 117 -0.87 7.62 5.57
CA ILE A 117 -0.28 8.96 5.71
C ILE A 117 1.26 8.92 5.55
N PRO A 118 1.90 10.02 5.12
CA PRO A 118 1.30 11.25 4.60
C PRO A 118 0.58 11.01 3.27
N PHE A 119 -0.47 11.81 2.99
CA PHE A 119 -1.18 11.69 1.72
C PHE A 119 -0.38 12.37 0.62
N VAL A 120 -0.05 11.61 -0.41
CA VAL A 120 0.69 12.07 -1.59
C VAL A 120 0.23 11.29 -2.82
N CYS A 121 0.13 11.98 -3.94
CA CYS A 121 -0.19 11.39 -5.23
C CYS A 121 0.53 12.15 -6.35
N THR A 122 0.46 11.68 -7.57
CA THR A 122 0.93 12.48 -8.70
C THR A 122 0.02 13.68 -8.94
N ARG A 123 0.57 14.74 -9.54
CA ARG A 123 -0.21 15.91 -9.97
C ARG A 123 -1.32 15.51 -10.94
N GLU A 124 -1.03 14.62 -11.85
CA GLU A 124 -1.98 14.13 -12.83
C GLU A 124 -3.17 13.41 -12.17
N ALA A 125 -2.91 12.50 -11.24
CA ALA A 125 -3.95 11.81 -10.49
C ALA A 125 -4.81 12.78 -9.66
N PHE A 126 -4.17 13.77 -9.02
CA PHE A 126 -4.88 14.80 -8.26
C PHE A 126 -5.84 15.58 -9.15
N GLU A 127 -5.39 16.13 -10.28
CA GLU A 127 -6.22 16.94 -11.16
C GLU A 127 -7.34 16.11 -11.82
N ARG A 128 -7.08 14.87 -12.17
CA ARG A 128 -8.09 13.93 -12.69
C ARG A 128 -9.17 13.65 -11.64
N THR A 129 -8.77 13.35 -10.42
CA THR A 129 -9.69 13.07 -9.31
C THR A 129 -10.46 14.32 -8.89
N LYS A 130 -9.81 15.47 -8.82
CA LYS A 130 -10.44 16.78 -8.53
C LYS A 130 -11.53 17.11 -9.54
N LYS A 131 -11.26 16.91 -10.83
CA LYS A 131 -12.27 17.13 -11.88
C LYS A 131 -13.52 16.26 -11.65
N ARG A 132 -13.34 14.97 -11.31
CA ARG A 132 -14.45 14.06 -10.99
C ARG A 132 -15.16 14.44 -9.70
N TRP A 133 -14.41 14.86 -8.69
CA TRP A 133 -14.94 15.32 -7.41
C TRP A 133 -15.89 16.50 -7.58
N ILE A 134 -15.48 17.51 -8.33
CA ILE A 134 -16.30 18.70 -8.64
C ILE A 134 -17.53 18.33 -9.47
N ALA A 135 -17.33 17.49 -10.50
CA ALA A 135 -18.44 17.04 -11.37
C ALA A 135 -19.50 16.23 -10.61
N ALA A 136 -19.10 15.51 -9.57
CA ALA A 136 -20.01 14.77 -8.69
C ALA A 136 -20.71 15.65 -7.63
N GLY A 137 -20.43 16.94 -7.58
CA GLY A 137 -21.05 17.88 -6.65
C GLY A 137 -20.58 17.74 -5.20
N TYR A 138 -19.42 17.15 -4.95
CA TYR A 138 -18.88 17.03 -3.61
C TYR A 138 -18.36 18.37 -3.07
N ASP A 139 -18.31 18.49 -1.74
CA ASP A 139 -17.83 19.68 -1.05
C ASP A 139 -16.41 20.06 -1.48
N THR A 140 -16.25 21.30 -1.91
CA THR A 140 -15.00 21.90 -2.38
C THR A 140 -14.34 22.81 -1.36
N LYS A 141 -14.88 22.88 -0.15
CA LYS A 141 -14.30 23.71 0.93
C LYS A 141 -12.86 23.29 1.21
N GLY A 142 -11.97 24.26 1.17
CA GLY A 142 -10.54 24.06 1.38
C GLY A 142 -9.75 23.74 0.10
N LEU A 143 -10.39 23.72 -1.08
CA LEU A 143 -9.65 23.68 -2.36
C LEU A 143 -8.87 24.97 -2.62
N GLU A 144 -9.31 26.07 -2.07
CA GLU A 144 -8.69 27.41 -2.21
C GLU A 144 -7.49 27.57 -1.27
N GLU A 145 -7.35 26.72 -0.26
CA GLU A 145 -6.21 26.72 0.66
C GLU A 145 -4.95 26.10 0.05
N LEU A 146 -4.84 26.16 -1.25
CA LEU A 146 -3.72 25.66 -2.04
C LEU A 146 -2.45 26.49 -1.80
N ASN A 147 -1.87 26.34 -0.63
CA ASN A 147 -0.49 26.76 -0.45
C ASN A 147 0.44 25.63 -0.82
N ASP A 148 1.17 25.85 -1.86
CA ASP A 148 2.41 25.24 -2.26
C ASP A 148 2.34 23.83 -2.91
N ASP A 149 1.69 22.83 -2.33
CA ASP A 149 1.67 21.51 -2.95
C ASP A 149 0.49 20.64 -2.49
N PRO A 150 -0.64 20.63 -3.24
CA PRO A 150 -1.81 19.84 -2.88
C PRO A 150 -1.62 18.33 -3.04
N VAL A 151 -0.58 17.93 -3.73
CA VAL A 151 -0.30 16.50 -4.00
C VAL A 151 0.70 15.91 -3.01
N ASN A 152 1.41 16.78 -2.27
CA ASN A 152 2.42 16.35 -1.32
C ASN A 152 2.14 17.03 0.04
N ASN A 153 1.51 16.31 0.96
CA ASN A 153 1.05 16.82 2.25
C ASN A 153 -0.05 17.91 2.15
N PRO A 154 -1.20 17.58 1.56
CA PRO A 154 -2.27 18.55 1.27
C PRO A 154 -2.83 19.24 2.52
N LYS A 155 -3.07 20.54 2.42
CA LYS A 155 -3.83 21.31 3.39
C LYS A 155 -5.30 21.42 2.95
N GLY A 156 -6.19 21.65 3.90
CA GLY A 156 -7.63 21.74 3.61
C GLY A 156 -8.31 20.36 3.42
N GLU A 157 -9.57 20.31 3.81
CA GLU A 157 -10.32 19.07 3.86
C GLU A 157 -10.58 18.45 2.47
N ALA A 158 -10.99 19.27 1.50
CA ALA A 158 -11.25 18.77 0.16
C ALA A 158 -9.96 18.26 -0.51
N ASN A 159 -8.86 19.00 -0.37
CA ASN A 159 -7.56 18.58 -0.88
C ASN A 159 -7.11 17.23 -0.31
N LYS A 160 -7.24 17.04 1.01
CA LYS A 160 -6.90 15.75 1.66
C LYS A 160 -7.74 14.59 1.13
N LYS A 161 -9.04 14.81 0.96
CA LYS A 161 -9.95 13.77 0.43
C LYS A 161 -9.65 13.45 -1.03
N ILE A 162 -9.38 14.46 -1.83
CA ILE A 162 -9.04 14.30 -3.25
C ILE A 162 -7.70 13.58 -3.38
N THR A 163 -6.68 13.98 -2.60
CA THR A 163 -5.39 13.30 -2.60
C THR A 163 -5.50 11.85 -2.16
N TYR A 164 -6.28 11.57 -1.11
CA TYR A 164 -6.55 10.20 -0.68
C TYR A 164 -7.22 9.38 -1.78
N ALA A 165 -8.26 9.92 -2.42
CA ALA A 165 -8.94 9.23 -3.51
C ALA A 165 -8.03 9.03 -4.73
N ALA A 166 -7.17 10.01 -5.02
CA ALA A 166 -6.16 9.90 -6.07
C ALA A 166 -5.14 8.80 -5.78
N MET A 167 -4.67 8.66 -4.52
CA MET A 167 -3.80 7.55 -4.11
C MET A 167 -4.45 6.19 -4.35
N VAL A 168 -5.74 6.05 -4.01
CA VAL A 168 -6.48 4.80 -4.23
C VAL A 168 -6.62 4.50 -5.72
N GLU A 169 -6.90 5.51 -6.54
CA GLU A 169 -6.94 5.38 -7.99
C GLU A 169 -5.59 4.96 -8.57
N GLU A 170 -4.49 5.55 -8.10
CA GLU A 170 -3.14 5.16 -8.55
C GLU A 170 -2.79 3.73 -8.15
N MET A 171 -3.19 3.26 -6.97
CA MET A 171 -3.04 1.84 -6.60
C MET A 171 -3.74 0.92 -7.60
N ASP A 172 -4.98 1.22 -7.95
CA ASP A 172 -5.75 0.45 -8.92
C ASP A 172 -5.04 0.44 -10.28
N LEU A 173 -4.62 1.58 -10.77
CA LEU A 173 -3.89 1.70 -12.04
C LEU A 173 -2.54 0.96 -12.04
N THR A 174 -1.87 0.87 -10.90
CA THR A 174 -0.59 0.16 -10.82
C THR A 174 -0.77 -1.35 -10.82
N LEU A 175 -1.91 -1.88 -10.38
CA LEU A 175 -2.22 -3.30 -10.45
C LEU A 175 -2.41 -3.79 -11.89
N VAL A 176 -2.92 -2.94 -12.78
CA VAL A 176 -3.22 -3.31 -14.18
C VAL A 176 -2.01 -3.91 -14.89
N ASP A 177 -0.81 -3.33 -14.74
CA ASP A 177 0.39 -3.84 -15.43
C ASP A 177 0.78 -5.26 -15.00
N ALA A 178 0.52 -5.62 -13.75
CA ALA A 178 0.74 -6.99 -13.27
C ALA A 178 -0.31 -7.96 -13.85
N LEU A 179 -1.57 -7.52 -13.95
CA LEU A 179 -2.63 -8.29 -14.60
C LEU A 179 -2.36 -8.50 -16.09
N ASP A 180 -1.96 -7.43 -16.79
CA ASP A 180 -1.57 -7.50 -18.21
C ASP A 180 -0.39 -8.46 -18.41
N ALA A 181 0.58 -8.47 -17.50
CA ALA A 181 1.69 -9.39 -17.56
C ALA A 181 1.25 -10.85 -17.34
N LEU A 182 0.28 -11.12 -16.46
CA LEU A 182 -0.31 -12.44 -16.28
C LEU A 182 -1.04 -12.91 -17.54
N GLU A 183 -1.80 -12.02 -18.18
CA GLU A 183 -2.47 -12.33 -19.45
C GLU A 183 -1.45 -12.65 -20.56
N GLN A 184 -0.42 -11.81 -20.72
CA GLN A 184 0.63 -11.98 -21.73
C GLN A 184 1.44 -13.26 -21.55
N THR A 185 1.60 -13.74 -20.31
CA THR A 185 2.30 -14.99 -20.01
C THR A 185 1.38 -16.21 -20.01
N GLY A 186 0.07 -16.02 -20.19
CA GLY A 186 -0.94 -17.08 -20.16
C GLY A 186 -1.26 -17.61 -18.76
N GLU A 187 -0.87 -16.87 -17.72
CA GLU A 187 -1.02 -17.29 -16.32
C GLU A 187 -2.26 -16.69 -15.61
N LEU A 188 -3.01 -15.82 -16.27
CA LEU A 188 -4.14 -15.12 -15.62
C LEU A 188 -5.17 -16.12 -15.08
N ASP A 189 -5.56 -17.12 -15.86
CA ASP A 189 -6.53 -18.15 -15.47
C ASP A 189 -5.95 -19.22 -14.52
N ASN A 190 -4.63 -19.21 -14.31
CA ASN A 190 -3.91 -20.15 -13.46
C ASN A 190 -3.34 -19.50 -12.18
N THR A 191 -3.73 -18.25 -11.90
CA THR A 191 -3.22 -17.47 -10.77
C THR A 191 -4.36 -17.06 -9.84
N TYR A 192 -4.23 -17.35 -8.55
CA TYR A 192 -5.08 -16.74 -7.53
C TYR A 192 -4.58 -15.33 -7.26
N ILE A 193 -5.45 -14.34 -7.48
CA ILE A 193 -5.19 -12.92 -7.21
C ILE A 193 -6.02 -12.52 -6.00
N ILE A 194 -5.34 -12.18 -4.90
CA ILE A 194 -5.99 -11.79 -3.65
C ILE A 194 -5.68 -10.32 -3.38
N PHE A 195 -6.69 -9.49 -3.38
CA PHE A 195 -6.59 -8.08 -2.97
C PHE A 195 -7.26 -7.88 -1.61
N THR A 196 -6.51 -7.36 -0.66
CA THR A 196 -7.00 -7.10 0.71
C THR A 196 -6.28 -5.92 1.36
N SER A 197 -6.70 -5.54 2.55
CA SER A 197 -6.01 -4.52 3.35
C SER A 197 -5.34 -5.15 4.57
N ASP A 198 -4.24 -4.56 5.03
CA ASP A 198 -3.50 -4.99 6.22
C ASP A 198 -4.25 -4.73 7.52
N ASN A 199 -5.14 -3.75 7.54
CA ASN A 199 -5.98 -3.40 8.68
C ASN A 199 -7.15 -2.48 8.26
N GLY A 200 -8.08 -2.27 9.15
CA GLY A 200 -9.14 -1.29 8.99
C GLY A 200 -8.65 0.15 8.98
N GLY A 201 -9.50 1.07 8.59
CA GLY A 201 -9.19 2.49 8.47
C GLY A 201 -8.71 3.12 9.78
N GLY A 202 -8.11 4.32 9.66
CA GLY A 202 -7.52 5.04 10.80
C GLY A 202 -8.50 5.23 11.97
N HIS A 203 -7.99 5.02 13.18
CA HIS A 203 -8.79 5.10 14.41
C HIS A 203 -9.08 6.53 14.88
N SER A 204 -8.22 7.47 14.54
CA SER A 204 -8.10 8.74 15.26
C SER A 204 -9.04 9.86 14.82
N GLU A 205 -9.76 9.74 13.73
CA GLU A 205 -10.57 10.84 13.25
C GLU A 205 -12.07 10.63 13.52
N LYS A 206 -12.46 11.03 14.72
CA LYS A 206 -13.86 11.32 15.03
C LYS A 206 -14.21 12.66 14.38
N ARG A 207 -15.01 12.66 13.33
CA ARG A 207 -15.56 13.89 12.77
C ARG A 207 -16.94 14.16 13.32
N LYS A 208 -17.18 15.39 13.77
CA LYS A 208 -18.53 15.90 13.91
C LYS A 208 -19.00 16.36 12.54
N VAL A 209 -19.94 15.63 11.96
CA VAL A 209 -20.67 16.04 10.76
C VAL A 209 -22.13 16.16 11.19
N ASP A 210 -22.69 17.35 11.04
CA ASP A 210 -24.09 17.67 11.44
C ASP A 210 -24.41 17.32 12.91
N GLY A 211 -23.44 17.51 13.80
CA GLY A 211 -23.60 17.23 15.23
C GLY A 211 -23.36 15.77 15.63
N GLU A 212 -23.26 14.85 14.69
CA GLU A 212 -22.98 13.43 14.91
C GLU A 212 -21.48 13.11 14.77
N ILE A 213 -21.00 12.18 15.60
CA ILE A 213 -19.64 11.66 15.46
C ILE A 213 -19.65 10.59 14.37
N ARG A 214 -19.13 10.93 13.19
CA ARG A 214 -18.89 9.97 12.11
C ARG A 214 -17.47 9.41 12.22
N ARG A 215 -17.36 8.09 12.06
CA ARG A 215 -16.11 7.36 12.05
C ARG A 215 -15.75 7.00 10.61
N PHE A 216 -14.45 6.92 10.29
CA PHE A 216 -13.99 6.55 8.93
C PHE A 216 -14.46 5.18 8.46
N ASN A 217 -14.65 4.25 9.41
CA ASN A 217 -15.07 2.88 9.12
C ASN A 217 -16.60 2.71 9.04
N GLY A 218 -17.33 3.80 8.80
CA GLY A 218 -18.78 3.76 8.70
C GLY A 218 -19.45 3.26 9.99
N PRO A 219 -20.33 2.23 9.90
CA PRO A 219 -21.03 1.71 11.07
C PRO A 219 -20.16 0.82 11.96
N LEU A 220 -18.95 0.45 11.52
CA LEU A 220 -18.07 -0.44 12.26
C LEU A 220 -17.46 0.26 13.47
N GLN A 221 -17.34 -0.47 14.57
CA GLN A 221 -16.77 0.05 15.79
C GLN A 221 -15.25 0.16 15.66
N GLU A 222 -14.71 1.31 16.04
CA GLU A 222 -13.28 1.64 16.07
C GLU A 222 -12.55 1.53 14.71
N GLY A 223 -11.26 1.23 14.69
CA GLY A 223 -10.42 1.21 13.51
C GLY A 223 -9.05 0.59 13.77
N LYS A 224 -8.07 0.96 12.96
CA LYS A 224 -6.68 0.46 13.07
C LYS A 224 -6.19 0.43 14.53
N ARG A 225 -5.51 -0.64 14.93
CA ARG A 225 -5.03 -0.97 16.27
C ARG A 225 -6.10 -1.47 17.23
N SER A 226 -7.32 -1.69 16.77
CA SER A 226 -8.39 -2.26 17.56
C SER A 226 -8.74 -3.67 17.10
N ILE A 227 -9.20 -4.50 18.03
CA ILE A 227 -9.73 -5.84 17.74
C ILE A 227 -11.21 -5.82 17.37
N TYR A 228 -11.87 -4.66 17.43
CA TYR A 228 -13.23 -4.51 16.96
C TYR A 228 -13.32 -4.50 15.42
N GLU A 229 -14.52 -4.69 14.90
CA GLU A 229 -14.80 -4.81 13.46
C GLU A 229 -14.14 -3.72 12.61
N GLY A 230 -14.12 -2.46 13.08
CA GLY A 230 -13.48 -1.37 12.35
C GLY A 230 -11.96 -1.51 12.21
N GLY A 231 -11.33 -2.33 13.04
CA GLY A 231 -9.89 -2.58 12.98
C GLY A 231 -9.49 -3.82 12.19
N ILE A 232 -10.36 -4.83 12.13
CA ILE A 232 -10.02 -6.15 11.57
C ILE A 232 -10.89 -6.56 10.38
N ARG A 233 -12.07 -6.00 10.20
CA ARG A 233 -12.93 -6.28 9.05
C ARG A 233 -12.50 -5.43 7.87
N VAL A 234 -11.84 -6.06 6.92
CA VAL A 234 -11.31 -5.43 5.72
C VAL A 234 -11.95 -5.98 4.46
N PRO A 235 -12.06 -5.18 3.39
CA PRO A 235 -12.49 -5.69 2.10
C PRO A 235 -11.47 -6.69 1.57
N THR A 236 -11.97 -7.78 1.00
CA THR A 236 -11.15 -8.81 0.36
C THR A 236 -11.82 -9.26 -0.92
N VAL A 237 -11.07 -9.34 -2.00
CA VAL A 237 -11.48 -9.84 -3.31
C VAL A 237 -10.51 -10.95 -3.72
N ILE A 238 -11.04 -12.02 -4.30
CA ILE A 238 -10.29 -13.17 -4.83
C ILE A 238 -10.75 -13.41 -6.26
#